data_936abeab74cb29bff564f11a4041757a
#
_entry.id   936abeab74cb29bff564f11a4041757a
#
_cell.length_a   1.000
_cell.length_b   1.000
_cell.length_c   1.000
_cell.angle_alpha   90.00
_cell.angle_beta   90.00
_cell.angle_gamma   90.00
#
_symmetry.space_group_name_H-M   'P 1'
#
loop_
_entity.id
_entity.type
_entity.pdbx_description
1 polymer ?
#
loop_
_entity_poly.entity_id
_entity_poly.type
_entity_poly.pdbx_seq_one_letter_code
_entity_poly.pdbx_strand_id
1 'polypeptide(L)'
;MNGKVIVITGALGALGRVVAETAQQRGARVAGVDHAPSPMAVATPERIEFGGVDLSDAKQAKHAIDAAAAHFGRLDALVNIAGGFTFETVADGDITSWQRMYALNVLTALNASKAAIPHLIASSAGRIVNIGAMGALQAGAGMGPYAASKAGVHRLTEALAAEHKGKITVNAVLPSTIDTSANRASMPKADFSKWVTPLELADVILFLVSDAASAVTGALIPVAGRV
;
A
#
# COMPACT_ATOMS: atom_id res chain seq x y z
N MET A 1 14.82 -7.10 9.23
CA MET A 1 14.35 -7.26 7.82
C MET A 1 15.40 -7.92 6.91
N ASN A 2 16.52 -8.38 7.49
CA ASN A 2 17.70 -8.82 6.74
C ASN A 2 17.38 -9.75 5.57
N GLY A 3 17.68 -9.31 4.35
CA GLY A 3 17.54 -10.08 3.13
C GLY A 3 16.10 -10.28 2.61
N LYS A 4 15.05 -9.83 3.33
CA LYS A 4 13.67 -9.90 2.82
C LYS A 4 13.53 -9.03 1.57
N VAL A 5 12.83 -9.56 0.58
CA VAL A 5 12.47 -8.84 -0.65
C VAL A 5 11.06 -8.31 -0.51
N ILE A 6 10.91 -7.00 -0.65
CA ILE A 6 9.63 -6.29 -0.48
C ILE A 6 9.30 -5.53 -1.76
N VAL A 7 8.15 -5.81 -2.35
CA VAL A 7 7.56 -4.94 -3.38
C VAL A 7 6.70 -3.89 -2.69
N ILE A 8 6.88 -2.63 -3.08
CA ILE A 8 6.12 -1.47 -2.59
C ILE A 8 5.46 -0.79 -3.78
N THR A 9 4.14 -0.76 -3.81
CA THR A 9 3.38 -0.02 -4.83
C THR A 9 3.17 1.42 -4.38
N GLY A 10 3.11 2.38 -5.32
CA GLY A 10 3.10 3.81 -4.96
C GLY A 10 4.43 4.27 -4.34
N ALA A 11 5.54 3.63 -4.72
CA ALA A 11 6.84 3.79 -4.10
C ALA A 11 7.44 5.20 -4.24
N LEU A 12 7.02 5.97 -5.22
CA LEU A 12 7.49 7.34 -5.46
C LEU A 12 6.64 8.39 -4.75
N GLY A 13 5.51 8.00 -4.14
CA GLY A 13 4.66 8.86 -3.33
C GLY A 13 5.27 9.18 -1.95
N ALA A 14 4.64 10.11 -1.22
CA ALA A 14 5.14 10.59 0.07
C ALA A 14 5.31 9.47 1.12
N LEU A 15 4.34 8.56 1.25
CA LEU A 15 4.44 7.42 2.16
C LEU A 15 5.36 6.32 1.59
N GLY A 16 5.23 6.02 0.29
CA GLY A 16 5.97 4.94 -0.34
C GLY A 16 7.49 5.11 -0.26
N ARG A 17 7.97 6.33 -0.47
CA ARG A 17 9.41 6.65 -0.32
C ARG A 17 9.92 6.38 1.09
N VAL A 18 9.20 6.84 2.11
CA VAL A 18 9.60 6.63 3.51
C VAL A 18 9.59 5.15 3.88
N VAL A 19 8.57 4.39 3.43
CA VAL A 19 8.52 2.94 3.66
C VAL A 19 9.69 2.24 2.95
N ALA A 20 10.00 2.60 1.70
CA ALA A 20 11.10 2.02 0.93
C ALA A 20 12.46 2.29 1.58
N GLU A 21 12.73 3.54 1.94
CA GLU A 21 13.98 3.95 2.60
C GLU A 21 14.13 3.28 3.97
N THR A 22 13.07 3.26 4.79
CA THR A 22 13.10 2.63 6.10
C THR A 22 13.30 1.12 5.99
N ALA A 23 12.67 0.47 5.00
CA ALA A 23 12.86 -0.95 4.74
C ALA A 23 14.33 -1.27 4.38
N GLN A 24 14.94 -0.49 3.50
CA GLN A 24 16.36 -0.64 3.12
C GLN A 24 17.30 -0.41 4.31
N GLN A 25 17.08 0.63 5.12
CA GLN A 25 17.85 0.90 6.35
C GLN A 25 17.78 -0.29 7.34
N ARG A 26 16.70 -1.07 7.30
CA ARG A 26 16.52 -2.30 8.10
C ARG A 26 17.01 -3.57 7.39
N GLY A 27 17.74 -3.43 6.28
CA GLY A 27 18.38 -4.53 5.55
C GLY A 27 17.47 -5.30 4.59
N ALA A 28 16.32 -4.74 4.20
CA ALA A 28 15.48 -5.31 3.14
C ALA A 28 15.99 -4.92 1.75
N ARG A 29 15.69 -5.75 0.75
CA ARG A 29 15.79 -5.43 -0.68
C ARG A 29 14.43 -4.96 -1.18
N VAL A 30 14.40 -3.88 -1.94
CA VAL A 30 13.14 -3.20 -2.28
C VAL A 30 12.95 -3.10 -3.80
N ALA A 31 11.78 -3.55 -4.28
CA ALA A 31 11.28 -3.20 -5.61
C ALA A 31 10.17 -2.17 -5.47
N GLY A 32 10.39 -0.97 -5.98
CA GLY A 32 9.38 0.07 -6.09
C GLY A 32 8.59 -0.08 -7.39
N VAL A 33 7.26 0.06 -7.32
CA VAL A 33 6.37 0.09 -8.49
C VAL A 33 5.51 1.33 -8.40
N ASP A 34 5.48 2.15 -9.45
CA ASP A 34 4.71 3.40 -9.47
C ASP A 34 4.19 3.73 -10.87
N HIS A 35 3.11 4.48 -10.93
CA HIS A 35 2.60 5.04 -12.19
C HIS A 35 3.46 6.22 -12.69
N ALA A 36 4.06 6.97 -11.76
CA ALA A 36 5.02 8.02 -12.11
C ALA A 36 6.28 7.40 -12.74
N PRO A 37 6.97 8.08 -13.67
CA PRO A 37 8.23 7.62 -14.20
C PRO A 37 9.27 7.50 -13.08
N SER A 38 10.05 6.41 -13.11
CA SER A 38 11.11 6.22 -12.11
C SER A 38 12.27 7.18 -12.36
N PRO A 39 12.78 7.84 -11.33
CA PRO A 39 14.02 8.60 -11.39
C PRO A 39 15.28 7.70 -11.38
N MET A 40 15.13 6.41 -11.07
CA MET A 40 16.23 5.48 -10.95
C MET A 40 16.73 5.08 -12.34
N ALA A 41 17.99 5.41 -12.63
CA ALA A 41 18.61 5.09 -13.93
C ALA A 41 19.09 3.64 -14.01
N VAL A 42 19.50 3.04 -12.89
CA VAL A 42 20.10 1.69 -12.84
C VAL A 42 19.63 0.96 -11.57
N ALA A 43 19.24 -0.31 -11.73
CA ALA A 43 18.96 -1.20 -10.61
C ALA A 43 20.24 -1.53 -9.82
N THR A 44 20.13 -1.67 -8.52
CA THR A 44 21.20 -2.17 -7.63
C THR A 44 20.82 -3.53 -7.06
N PRO A 45 21.76 -4.25 -6.42
CA PRO A 45 21.45 -5.51 -5.74
C PRO A 45 20.37 -5.36 -4.63
N GLU A 46 20.21 -4.16 -4.07
CA GLU A 46 19.30 -3.87 -2.96
C GLU A 46 18.02 -3.14 -3.41
N ARG A 47 18.00 -2.56 -4.63
CA ARG A 47 16.87 -1.75 -5.10
C ARG A 47 16.67 -1.78 -6.60
N ILE A 48 15.41 -1.92 -7.00
CA ILE A 48 14.96 -1.71 -8.39
C ILE A 48 13.66 -0.90 -8.37
N GLU A 49 13.41 -0.11 -9.40
CA GLU A 49 12.16 0.66 -9.56
C GLU A 49 11.55 0.43 -10.94
N PHE A 50 10.26 0.22 -10.95
CA PHE A 50 9.42 0.12 -12.15
C PHE A 50 8.49 1.33 -12.19
N GLY A 51 8.84 2.33 -13.00
CA GLY A 51 8.02 3.51 -13.26
C GLY A 51 7.15 3.36 -14.49
N GLY A 52 6.09 4.18 -14.57
CA GLY A 52 5.14 4.17 -15.68
C GLY A 52 4.20 2.96 -15.69
N VAL A 53 4.04 2.27 -14.55
CA VAL A 53 3.22 1.07 -14.43
C VAL A 53 1.81 1.41 -13.96
N ASP A 54 0.81 1.15 -14.79
CA ASP A 54 -0.59 1.20 -14.38
C ASP A 54 -1.00 -0.11 -13.68
N LEU A 55 -1.04 -0.08 -12.37
CA LEU A 55 -1.43 -1.24 -11.56
C LEU A 55 -2.94 -1.57 -11.64
N SER A 56 -3.78 -0.69 -12.20
CA SER A 56 -5.18 -1.01 -12.50
C SER A 56 -5.30 -1.96 -13.70
N ASP A 57 -4.28 -2.01 -14.57
CA ASP A 57 -4.11 -3.02 -15.61
C ASP A 57 -3.45 -4.29 -15.04
N ALA A 58 -4.18 -5.39 -15.05
CA ALA A 58 -3.72 -6.66 -14.50
C ALA A 58 -2.46 -7.22 -15.18
N LYS A 59 -2.26 -6.94 -16.49
CA LYS A 59 -1.07 -7.41 -17.23
C LYS A 59 0.17 -6.64 -16.83
N GLN A 60 0.06 -5.30 -16.72
CA GLN A 60 1.15 -4.45 -16.28
C GLN A 60 1.54 -4.77 -14.82
N ALA A 61 0.54 -4.89 -13.93
CA ALA A 61 0.77 -5.29 -12.55
C ALA A 61 1.53 -6.64 -12.46
N LYS A 62 1.05 -7.65 -13.20
CA LYS A 62 1.71 -8.96 -13.23
C LYS A 62 3.14 -8.87 -13.73
N HIS A 63 3.38 -8.14 -14.83
CA HIS A 63 4.71 -7.99 -15.42
C HIS A 63 5.69 -7.36 -14.42
N ALA A 64 5.30 -6.27 -13.75
CA ALA A 64 6.15 -5.59 -12.78
C ALA A 64 6.47 -6.45 -11.55
N ILE A 65 5.48 -7.16 -11.01
CA ILE A 65 5.67 -8.04 -9.85
C ILE A 65 6.56 -9.24 -10.20
N ASP A 66 6.32 -9.89 -11.34
CA ASP A 66 7.14 -11.02 -11.78
C ASP A 66 8.58 -10.58 -12.06
N ALA A 67 8.80 -9.42 -12.69
CA ALA A 67 10.12 -8.86 -12.93
C ALA A 67 10.86 -8.54 -11.61
N ALA A 68 10.16 -8.01 -10.60
CA ALA A 68 10.72 -7.78 -9.27
C ALA A 68 11.14 -9.09 -8.60
N ALA A 69 10.29 -10.11 -8.64
CA ALA A 69 10.59 -11.42 -8.09
C ALA A 69 11.77 -12.09 -8.81
N ALA A 70 11.84 -11.98 -10.14
CA ALA A 70 12.94 -12.50 -10.95
C ALA A 70 14.27 -11.81 -10.66
N HIS A 71 14.26 -10.47 -10.50
CA HIS A 71 15.48 -9.69 -10.20
C HIS A 71 16.14 -10.12 -8.89
N PHE A 72 15.35 -10.35 -7.84
CA PHE A 72 15.84 -10.72 -6.52
C PHE A 72 15.88 -12.23 -6.26
N GLY A 73 15.31 -13.04 -7.15
CA GLY A 73 15.18 -14.49 -7.00
C GLY A 73 14.12 -14.95 -5.99
N ARG A 74 13.38 -14.03 -5.36
CA ARG A 74 12.29 -14.29 -4.39
C ARG A 74 11.42 -13.06 -4.17
N LEU A 75 10.28 -13.26 -3.52
CA LEU A 75 9.43 -12.19 -3.00
C LEU A 75 8.87 -12.60 -1.62
N ASP A 76 9.09 -11.79 -0.60
CA ASP A 76 8.68 -12.07 0.78
C ASP A 76 7.50 -11.22 1.24
N ALA A 77 7.38 -9.99 0.72
CA ALA A 77 6.28 -9.13 1.08
C ALA A 77 5.83 -8.22 -0.06
N LEU A 78 4.53 -7.91 -0.04
CA LEU A 78 3.91 -6.87 -0.85
C LEU A 78 3.29 -5.82 0.07
N VAL A 79 3.62 -4.54 -0.18
CA VAL A 79 3.02 -3.39 0.50
C VAL A 79 2.25 -2.57 -0.53
N ASN A 80 0.93 -2.60 -0.46
CA ASN A 80 0.03 -1.89 -1.37
C ASN A 80 -0.24 -0.48 -0.85
N ILE A 81 0.56 0.51 -1.33
CA ILE A 81 0.40 1.93 -1.00
C ILE A 81 -0.25 2.70 -2.15
N ALA A 82 -0.09 2.24 -3.40
CA ALA A 82 -0.70 2.90 -4.56
C ALA A 82 -2.19 3.16 -4.32
N GLY A 83 -2.62 4.37 -4.62
CA GLY A 83 -3.99 4.80 -4.41
C GLY A 83 -4.16 6.30 -4.60
N GLY A 84 -5.39 6.77 -4.44
CA GLY A 84 -5.73 8.18 -4.59
C GLY A 84 -6.86 8.61 -3.67
N PHE A 85 -7.11 9.90 -3.68
CA PHE A 85 -8.15 10.57 -2.92
C PHE A 85 -8.95 11.50 -3.82
N THR A 86 -10.24 11.62 -3.56
CA THR A 86 -11.09 12.69 -4.07
C THR A 86 -12.07 13.13 -2.98
N PHE A 87 -12.39 14.42 -2.96
CA PHE A 87 -13.43 14.98 -2.10
C PHE A 87 -14.56 15.49 -2.98
N GLU A 88 -15.75 14.91 -2.83
CA GLU A 88 -16.88 15.18 -3.71
C GLU A 88 -18.18 14.75 -3.03
N THR A 89 -19.20 15.63 -3.01
CA THR A 89 -20.52 15.25 -2.48
C THR A 89 -21.23 14.31 -3.44
N VAL A 90 -22.15 13.51 -2.93
CA VAL A 90 -22.94 12.60 -3.78
C VAL A 90 -23.85 13.36 -4.73
N ALA A 91 -24.34 14.54 -4.31
CA ALA A 91 -25.27 15.34 -5.10
C ALA A 91 -24.60 16.05 -6.30
N ASP A 92 -23.37 16.54 -6.10
CA ASP A 92 -22.68 17.36 -7.11
C ASP A 92 -21.61 16.57 -7.87
N GLY A 93 -21.34 15.36 -7.44
CA GLY A 93 -20.29 14.55 -7.97
C GLY A 93 -20.69 13.70 -9.18
N ASP A 94 -19.68 13.09 -9.81
CA ASP A 94 -19.86 12.28 -11.02
C ASP A 94 -19.57 10.79 -10.73
N ILE A 95 -20.26 9.91 -11.44
CA ILE A 95 -20.05 8.45 -11.36
C ILE A 95 -18.60 8.06 -11.71
N THR A 96 -17.92 8.83 -12.55
CA THR A 96 -16.53 8.61 -12.93
C THR A 96 -15.57 8.73 -11.75
N SER A 97 -15.86 9.57 -10.76
CA SER A 97 -15.09 9.66 -9.52
C SER A 97 -15.16 8.37 -8.71
N TRP A 98 -16.34 7.72 -8.65
CA TRP A 98 -16.50 6.42 -8.00
C TRP A 98 -15.71 5.33 -8.72
N GLN A 99 -15.84 5.27 -10.04
CA GLN A 99 -15.10 4.32 -10.88
C GLN A 99 -13.57 4.53 -10.74
N ARG A 100 -13.13 5.79 -10.79
CA ARG A 100 -11.72 6.15 -10.64
C ARG A 100 -11.18 5.77 -9.27
N MET A 101 -11.91 6.08 -8.17
CA MET A 101 -11.47 5.71 -6.83
C MET A 101 -11.41 4.20 -6.64
N TYR A 102 -12.37 3.46 -7.21
CA TYR A 102 -12.33 2.00 -7.20
C TYR A 102 -11.12 1.46 -7.97
N ALA A 103 -10.86 1.97 -9.17
CA ALA A 103 -9.71 1.57 -9.97
C ALA A 103 -8.39 1.85 -9.24
N LEU A 104 -8.20 3.07 -8.72
CA LEU A 104 -6.97 3.50 -8.07
C LEU A 104 -6.71 2.82 -6.73
N ASN A 105 -7.73 2.52 -5.94
CA ASN A 105 -7.55 1.99 -4.59
C ASN A 105 -7.76 0.47 -4.52
N VAL A 106 -8.78 -0.08 -5.21
CA VAL A 106 -9.12 -1.50 -5.11
C VAL A 106 -8.43 -2.31 -6.19
N LEU A 107 -8.57 -1.93 -7.49
CA LEU A 107 -8.01 -2.75 -8.56
C LEU A 107 -6.48 -2.78 -8.53
N THR A 108 -5.81 -1.69 -8.15
CA THR A 108 -4.35 -1.67 -7.99
C THR A 108 -3.90 -2.66 -6.92
N ALA A 109 -4.52 -2.64 -5.74
CA ALA A 109 -4.20 -3.57 -4.66
C ALA A 109 -4.56 -5.02 -5.01
N LEU A 110 -5.70 -5.25 -5.67
CA LEU A 110 -6.15 -6.57 -6.10
C LEU A 110 -5.17 -7.17 -7.12
N ASN A 111 -4.84 -6.43 -8.18
CA ASN A 111 -3.99 -6.91 -9.26
C ASN A 111 -2.56 -7.20 -8.77
N ALA A 112 -1.99 -6.29 -7.98
CA ALA A 112 -0.68 -6.50 -7.38
C ALA A 112 -0.67 -7.71 -6.42
N SER A 113 -1.70 -7.84 -5.57
CA SER A 113 -1.83 -9.00 -4.68
C SER A 113 -1.96 -10.31 -5.45
N LYS A 114 -2.84 -10.35 -6.46
CA LYS A 114 -3.04 -11.53 -7.30
C LYS A 114 -1.76 -11.98 -8.00
N ALA A 115 -0.96 -11.02 -8.49
CA ALA A 115 0.34 -11.30 -9.10
C ALA A 115 1.38 -11.79 -8.07
N ALA A 116 1.37 -11.24 -6.86
CA ALA A 116 2.36 -11.56 -5.82
C ALA A 116 2.12 -12.91 -5.11
N ILE A 117 0.86 -13.36 -5.00
CA ILE A 117 0.47 -14.57 -4.25
C ILE A 117 1.32 -15.81 -4.57
N PRO A 118 1.56 -16.19 -5.84
CA PRO A 118 2.38 -17.37 -6.15
C PRO A 118 3.79 -17.27 -5.57
N HIS A 119 4.42 -16.10 -5.67
CA HIS A 119 5.77 -15.84 -5.16
C HIS A 119 5.79 -15.83 -3.62
N LEU A 120 4.77 -15.23 -2.99
CA LEU A 120 4.65 -15.15 -1.54
C LEU A 120 4.41 -16.53 -0.90
N ILE A 121 3.64 -17.40 -1.56
CA ILE A 121 3.47 -18.79 -1.12
C ILE A 121 4.81 -19.55 -1.18
N ALA A 122 5.58 -19.35 -2.24
CA ALA A 122 6.89 -19.97 -2.40
C ALA A 122 7.93 -19.50 -1.37
N SER A 123 7.74 -18.32 -0.79
CA SER A 123 8.65 -17.73 0.23
C SER A 123 8.52 -18.35 1.62
N SER A 124 7.52 -19.20 1.90
CA SER A 124 7.21 -19.78 3.22
C SER A 124 6.88 -18.79 4.35
N ALA A 125 7.02 -17.49 4.14
CA ALA A 125 6.74 -16.43 5.13
C ALA A 125 6.14 -15.19 4.45
N GLY A 126 5.25 -15.40 3.49
CA GLY A 126 4.65 -14.34 2.69
C GLY A 126 3.81 -13.34 3.51
N ARG A 127 3.91 -12.06 3.17
CA ARG A 127 3.21 -10.96 3.84
C ARG A 127 2.55 -10.04 2.80
N ILE A 128 1.32 -9.63 3.06
CA ILE A 128 0.67 -8.54 2.33
C ILE A 128 0.22 -7.49 3.35
N VAL A 129 0.58 -6.24 3.10
CA VAL A 129 0.10 -5.10 3.89
C VAL A 129 -0.57 -4.11 2.96
N ASN A 130 -1.85 -3.86 3.18
CA ASN A 130 -2.64 -2.89 2.42
C ASN A 130 -2.78 -1.57 3.17
N ILE A 131 -2.86 -0.45 2.45
CA ILE A 131 -3.21 0.85 3.05
C ILE A 131 -4.69 1.12 2.85
N GLY A 132 -5.44 0.92 3.95
CA GLY A 132 -6.83 1.32 4.08
C GLY A 132 -6.99 2.79 4.45
N ALA A 133 -8.02 3.12 5.23
CA ALA A 133 -8.23 4.43 5.81
C ALA A 133 -9.19 4.36 7.00
N MET A 134 -8.94 5.13 8.07
CA MET A 134 -9.92 5.26 9.18
C MET A 134 -11.25 5.86 8.68
N GLY A 135 -11.18 6.84 7.76
CA GLY A 135 -12.37 7.45 7.14
C GLY A 135 -13.22 6.49 6.29
N ALA A 136 -12.78 5.23 6.09
CA ALA A 136 -13.58 4.19 5.44
C ALA A 136 -14.33 3.30 6.44
N LEU A 137 -14.09 3.44 7.73
CA LEU A 137 -14.92 2.81 8.79
C LEU A 137 -16.26 3.52 8.93
N GLN A 138 -16.23 4.85 8.79
CA GLN A 138 -17.42 5.70 8.75
C GLN A 138 -17.14 6.90 7.86
N ALA A 139 -17.89 7.03 6.76
CA ALA A 139 -17.67 8.11 5.78
C ALA A 139 -18.23 9.44 6.31
N GLY A 140 -17.41 10.49 6.19
CA GLY A 140 -17.86 11.87 6.34
C GLY A 140 -18.46 12.45 5.06
N ALA A 141 -19.05 13.64 5.15
CA ALA A 141 -19.54 14.37 3.97
C ALA A 141 -18.39 14.60 2.95
N GLY A 142 -18.67 14.44 1.68
CA GLY A 142 -17.70 14.57 0.60
C GLY A 142 -16.70 13.42 0.47
N MET A 143 -16.79 12.39 1.29
CA MET A 143 -15.87 11.26 1.31
C MET A 143 -16.40 10.00 0.59
N GLY A 144 -17.61 10.07 0.01
CA GLY A 144 -18.31 8.90 -0.53
C GLY A 144 -17.46 8.00 -1.43
N PRO A 145 -16.98 8.47 -2.60
CA PRO A 145 -16.20 7.65 -3.53
C PRO A 145 -14.91 7.08 -2.90
N TYR A 146 -14.19 7.92 -2.17
CA TYR A 146 -12.96 7.50 -1.49
C TYR A 146 -13.23 6.47 -0.39
N ALA A 147 -14.15 6.75 0.53
CA ALA A 147 -14.47 5.87 1.65
C ALA A 147 -14.99 4.51 1.17
N ALA A 148 -15.86 4.49 0.16
CA ALA A 148 -16.34 3.25 -0.45
C ALA A 148 -15.18 2.42 -1.05
N SER A 149 -14.27 3.06 -1.77
CA SER A 149 -13.11 2.35 -2.34
C SER A 149 -12.17 1.81 -1.26
N LYS A 150 -11.89 2.59 -0.20
CA LYS A 150 -11.05 2.13 0.92
C LYS A 150 -11.72 1.04 1.77
N ALA A 151 -13.05 1.08 1.92
CA ALA A 151 -13.81 -0.03 2.50
C ALA A 151 -13.68 -1.30 1.64
N GLY A 152 -13.62 -1.17 0.30
CA GLY A 152 -13.28 -2.27 -0.60
C GLY A 152 -11.91 -2.88 -0.32
N VAL A 153 -10.90 -2.06 -0.03
CA VAL A 153 -9.55 -2.54 0.38
C VAL A 153 -9.61 -3.29 1.72
N HIS A 154 -10.45 -2.84 2.67
CA HIS A 154 -10.65 -3.56 3.93
C HIS A 154 -11.23 -4.96 3.68
N ARG A 155 -12.27 -5.08 2.86
CA ARG A 155 -12.87 -6.38 2.52
C ARG A 155 -11.92 -7.26 1.71
N LEU A 156 -11.14 -6.70 0.78
CA LEU A 156 -10.08 -7.41 0.07
C LEU A 156 -9.04 -8.01 1.04
N THR A 157 -8.63 -7.24 2.04
CA THR A 157 -7.67 -7.69 3.08
C THR A 157 -8.20 -8.90 3.83
N GLU A 158 -9.44 -8.85 4.28
CA GLU A 158 -10.09 -9.95 5.03
C GLU A 158 -10.27 -11.19 4.16
N ALA A 159 -10.71 -11.02 2.90
CA ALA A 159 -10.87 -12.13 1.95
C ALA A 159 -9.53 -12.83 1.70
N LEU A 160 -8.49 -12.08 1.36
CA LEU A 160 -7.15 -12.63 1.12
C LEU A 160 -6.57 -13.32 2.36
N ALA A 161 -6.80 -12.78 3.56
CA ALA A 161 -6.36 -13.40 4.81
C ALA A 161 -7.05 -14.75 5.05
N ALA A 162 -8.35 -14.84 4.75
CA ALA A 162 -9.12 -16.06 4.90
C ALA A 162 -8.72 -17.12 3.85
N GLU A 163 -8.57 -16.73 2.58
CA GLU A 163 -8.19 -17.60 1.46
C GLU A 163 -6.79 -18.20 1.61
N HIS A 164 -5.86 -17.46 2.23
CA HIS A 164 -4.46 -17.87 2.36
C HIS A 164 -4.03 -18.18 3.79
N LYS A 165 -4.98 -18.52 4.66
CA LYS A 165 -4.72 -18.84 6.06
C LYS A 165 -3.62 -19.90 6.20
N GLY A 166 -2.63 -19.61 7.05
CA GLY A 166 -1.50 -20.49 7.29
C GLY A 166 -0.38 -20.44 6.22
N LYS A 167 -0.55 -19.68 5.14
CA LYS A 167 0.44 -19.52 4.06
C LYS A 167 0.96 -18.10 3.94
N ILE A 168 0.07 -17.11 3.95
CA ILE A 168 0.38 -15.69 3.83
C ILE A 168 -0.38 -14.95 4.93
N THR A 169 0.24 -14.00 5.63
CA THR A 169 -0.52 -13.06 6.45
C THR A 169 -0.89 -11.83 5.62
N VAL A 170 -2.14 -11.40 5.76
CA VAL A 170 -2.66 -10.23 5.05
C VAL A 170 -3.32 -9.29 6.04
N ASN A 171 -2.84 -8.06 6.12
CA ASN A 171 -3.34 -7.06 7.06
C ASN A 171 -3.51 -5.71 6.36
N ALA A 172 -4.29 -4.81 6.93
CA ALA A 172 -4.37 -3.43 6.50
C ALA A 172 -4.01 -2.46 7.64
N VAL A 173 -3.26 -1.42 7.29
CA VAL A 173 -3.04 -0.24 8.13
C VAL A 173 -4.04 0.82 7.72
N LEU A 174 -4.75 1.40 8.68
CA LEU A 174 -5.80 2.40 8.49
C LEU A 174 -5.32 3.75 9.05
N PRO A 175 -4.65 4.58 8.24
CA PRO A 175 -4.23 5.89 8.70
C PRO A 175 -5.44 6.83 8.95
N SER A 176 -5.26 7.77 9.89
CA SER A 176 -5.97 9.04 9.89
C SER A 176 -5.38 9.97 8.81
N THR A 177 -5.33 11.27 9.06
CA THR A 177 -4.64 12.18 8.13
C THR A 177 -3.12 11.99 8.23
N ILE A 178 -2.50 11.69 7.09
CA ILE A 178 -1.05 11.54 7.00
C ILE A 178 -0.40 12.92 6.85
N ASP A 179 0.63 13.19 7.61
CA ASP A 179 1.40 14.45 7.51
C ASP A 179 2.26 14.46 6.25
N THR A 180 1.70 14.99 5.18
CA THR A 180 2.35 15.17 3.87
C THR A 180 2.22 16.60 3.40
N SER A 181 3.14 17.02 2.53
CA SER A 181 3.08 18.37 1.94
C SER A 181 1.75 18.64 1.23
N ALA A 182 1.19 17.64 0.53
CA ALA A 182 -0.10 17.75 -0.15
C ALA A 182 -1.25 17.97 0.84
N ASN A 183 -1.29 17.21 1.95
CA ASN A 183 -2.33 17.36 2.97
C ASN A 183 -2.19 18.69 3.73
N ARG A 184 -0.96 19.11 4.04
CA ARG A 184 -0.73 20.44 4.63
C ARG A 184 -1.21 21.57 3.72
N ALA A 185 -0.95 21.47 2.41
CA ALA A 185 -1.42 22.46 1.43
C ALA A 185 -2.96 22.47 1.31
N SER A 186 -3.62 21.32 1.38
CA SER A 186 -5.09 21.22 1.29
C SER A 186 -5.81 21.65 2.58
N MET A 187 -5.15 21.57 3.73
CA MET A 187 -5.71 21.89 5.06
C MET A 187 -4.79 22.84 5.86
N PRO A 188 -4.52 24.06 5.36
CA PRO A 188 -3.48 24.93 5.93
C PRO A 188 -3.78 25.45 7.36
N LYS A 189 -5.01 25.30 7.83
CA LYS A 189 -5.43 25.71 9.18
C LYS A 189 -5.48 24.54 10.18
N ALA A 190 -5.16 23.32 9.76
CA ALA A 190 -5.19 22.17 10.64
C ALA A 190 -3.97 22.14 11.59
N ASP A 191 -4.15 21.49 12.73
CA ASP A 191 -3.05 21.23 13.67
C ASP A 191 -2.28 19.98 13.20
N PHE A 192 -1.18 20.20 12.48
CA PHE A 192 -0.37 19.11 11.90
C PHE A 192 0.32 18.26 12.97
N SER A 193 0.49 18.75 14.19
CA SER A 193 1.09 17.98 15.28
C SER A 193 0.26 16.77 15.71
N LYS A 194 -1.02 16.77 15.35
CA LYS A 194 -1.94 15.66 15.59
C LYS A 194 -1.90 14.58 14.51
N TRP A 195 -1.38 14.87 13.33
CA TRP A 195 -1.39 13.96 12.21
C TRP A 195 -0.36 12.85 12.37
N VAL A 196 -0.62 11.72 11.72
CA VAL A 196 0.33 10.62 11.69
C VAL A 196 1.42 10.89 10.66
N THR A 197 2.68 10.76 11.08
CA THR A 197 3.80 10.93 10.16
C THR A 197 3.98 9.71 9.25
N PRO A 198 4.55 9.88 8.03
CA PRO A 198 4.91 8.75 7.18
C PRO A 198 5.85 7.75 7.85
N LEU A 199 6.72 8.19 8.75
CA LEU A 199 7.64 7.31 9.48
C LEU A 199 6.91 6.45 10.51
N GLU A 200 5.97 7.01 11.28
CA GLU A 200 5.14 6.23 12.22
C GLU A 200 4.33 5.14 11.47
N LEU A 201 3.82 5.46 10.28
CA LEU A 201 3.16 4.46 9.43
C LEU A 201 4.14 3.41 8.90
N ALA A 202 5.33 3.81 8.46
CA ALA A 202 6.35 2.89 7.99
C ALA A 202 6.75 1.89 9.08
N ASP A 203 6.84 2.33 10.34
CA ASP A 203 7.14 1.45 11.47
C ASP A 203 6.07 0.36 11.66
N VAL A 204 4.79 0.73 11.60
CA VAL A 204 3.68 -0.23 11.71
C VAL A 204 3.64 -1.17 10.51
N ILE A 205 3.79 -0.65 9.28
CA ILE A 205 3.82 -1.43 8.05
C ILE A 205 4.96 -2.45 8.11
N LEU A 206 6.17 -2.03 8.46
CA LEU A 206 7.34 -2.89 8.52
C LEU A 206 7.29 -3.88 9.69
N PHE A 207 6.63 -3.56 10.80
CA PHE A 207 6.29 -4.54 11.83
C PHE A 207 5.43 -5.66 11.24
N LEU A 208 4.37 -5.34 10.49
CA LEU A 208 3.49 -6.34 9.87
C LEU A 208 4.19 -7.19 8.79
N VAL A 209 5.21 -6.66 8.14
CA VAL A 209 6.07 -7.41 7.20
C VAL A 209 7.07 -8.31 7.93
N SER A 210 7.40 -8.03 9.18
CA SER A 210 8.40 -8.76 9.95
C SER A 210 7.90 -10.11 10.46
N ASP A 211 8.83 -10.93 10.94
CA ASP A 211 8.51 -12.23 11.55
C ASP A 211 7.85 -12.08 12.92
N ALA A 212 8.02 -10.92 13.58
CA ALA A 212 7.35 -10.60 14.84
C ALA A 212 5.81 -10.53 14.70
N ALA A 213 5.29 -10.27 13.48
CA ALA A 213 3.87 -10.24 13.20
C ALA A 213 3.34 -11.55 12.56
N SER A 214 4.06 -12.66 12.67
CA SER A 214 3.71 -13.95 12.01
C SER A 214 2.34 -14.50 12.40
N ALA A 215 1.82 -14.14 13.56
CA ALA A 215 0.49 -14.54 14.05
C ALA A 215 -0.62 -13.50 13.76
N VAL A 216 -0.30 -12.35 13.14
CA VAL A 216 -1.26 -11.30 12.84
C VAL A 216 -1.73 -11.43 11.40
N THR A 217 -3.01 -11.75 11.19
CA THR A 217 -3.62 -11.83 9.85
C THR A 217 -5.09 -11.45 9.90
N GLY A 218 -5.61 -10.85 8.84
CA GLY A 218 -6.99 -10.35 8.74
C GLY A 218 -7.25 -9.08 9.56
N ALA A 219 -6.21 -8.46 10.11
CA ALA A 219 -6.37 -7.30 10.97
C ALA A 219 -6.49 -6.00 10.15
N LEU A 220 -7.42 -5.15 10.59
CA LEU A 220 -7.57 -3.77 10.14
C LEU A 220 -7.08 -2.87 11.28
N ILE A 221 -5.86 -2.34 11.15
CA ILE A 221 -5.13 -1.68 12.25
C ILE A 221 -5.21 -0.16 12.12
N PRO A 222 -6.01 0.53 12.95
CA PRO A 222 -6.03 1.99 12.97
C PRO A 222 -4.68 2.55 13.42
N VAL A 223 -4.19 3.55 12.69
CA VAL A 223 -3.02 4.36 13.06
C VAL A 223 -3.45 5.82 13.05
N ALA A 224 -3.98 6.26 14.20
CA ALA A 224 -4.71 7.52 14.31
C ALA A 224 -3.80 8.74 14.49
N GLY A 225 -2.54 8.55 14.89
CA GLY A 225 -1.73 9.68 15.36
C GLY A 225 -2.21 10.16 16.74
N ARG A 226 -2.56 11.43 16.81
CA ARG A 226 -3.03 12.08 18.06
C ARG A 226 -4.42 12.72 17.88
N VAL A 227 -5.24 12.20 16.98
CA VAL A 227 -6.64 12.60 16.75
C VAL A 227 -7.59 11.57 17.29
#